data_c6e26dca7e453595084d4921f2fbab10
#
_entry.id   c6e26dca7e453595084d4921f2fbab10
#
_cell.length_a   1.000
_cell.length_b   1.000
_cell.length_c   1.000
_cell.angle_alpha   90.00
_cell.angle_beta   90.00
_cell.angle_gamma   90.00
#
_symmetry.space_group_name_H-M   'P 1'
#
loop_
_entity.id
_entity.type
_entity.pdbx_description
1 polymer ?
#
loop_
_entity_poly.entity_id
_entity_poly.type
_entity_poly.pdbx_seq_one_letter_code
_entity_poly.pdbx_strand_id
1 'polypeptide(L)'
;MTDGPRPHDSDRGVYGISVAAELVGLAAPSLRLYESQGLLEPDRTPGGTRRYSINDLERLRAIAELLDAGVNLTGIAMILRLREENERLTAEGHRLRAERGEARRSRP
;
A
#
# COMPACT_ATOMS: atom_id res chain seq x y z
N MET A 1 -25.92 -14.27 -2.96
CA MET A 1 -25.05 -13.93 -4.07
C MET A 1 -23.74 -13.40 -3.51
N THR A 2 -22.67 -14.08 -3.81
CA THR A 2 -21.37 -13.70 -3.29
C THR A 2 -20.63 -12.96 -4.37
N ASP A 3 -20.42 -11.70 -4.15
CA ASP A 3 -19.54 -10.96 -5.02
C ASP A 3 -18.12 -11.35 -4.67
N GLY A 4 -17.33 -11.65 -5.65
CA GLY A 4 -15.91 -11.85 -5.44
C GLY A 4 -15.26 -10.58 -4.89
N PRO A 5 -13.97 -10.64 -4.47
CA PRO A 5 -13.27 -9.46 -3.99
C PRO A 5 -13.36 -8.33 -5.00
N ARG A 6 -13.77 -7.16 -4.53
CA ARG A 6 -13.82 -5.97 -5.37
C ARG A 6 -12.42 -5.38 -5.49
N PRO A 7 -12.11 -4.64 -6.59
CA PRO A 7 -10.79 -4.05 -6.75
C PRO A 7 -10.33 -3.15 -5.60
N HIS A 8 -11.28 -2.60 -4.82
CA HIS A 8 -10.97 -1.70 -3.71
C HIS A 8 -10.96 -2.37 -2.34
N ASP A 9 -11.26 -3.67 -2.24
CA ASP A 9 -11.33 -4.35 -0.94
C ASP A 9 -9.99 -4.35 -0.23
N SER A 10 -8.89 -4.36 -0.97
CA SER A 10 -7.53 -4.28 -0.42
C SER A 10 -7.22 -2.94 0.25
N ASP A 11 -7.92 -1.89 -0.13
CA ASP A 11 -7.75 -0.55 0.45
C ASP A 11 -8.68 -0.27 1.62
N ARG A 12 -9.62 -1.17 1.86
CA ARG A 12 -10.59 -0.98 2.92
C ARG A 12 -10.01 -1.35 4.26
N GLY A 13 -10.09 -0.42 5.23
CA GLY A 13 -9.61 -0.63 6.59
C GLY A 13 -10.55 -1.54 7.36
N VAL A 14 -10.06 -2.72 7.78
CA VAL A 14 -10.84 -3.72 8.49
C VAL A 14 -10.18 -4.19 9.79
N TYR A 15 -8.88 -4.00 9.96
CA TYR A 15 -8.12 -4.49 11.12
C TYR A 15 -7.83 -3.37 12.12
N GLY A 16 -8.13 -3.60 13.38
CA GLY A 16 -7.69 -2.71 14.44
C GLY A 16 -6.18 -2.78 14.62
N ILE A 17 -5.62 -1.81 15.35
CA ILE A 17 -4.16 -1.71 15.50
C ILE A 17 -3.54 -2.94 16.17
N SER A 18 -4.18 -3.53 17.17
CA SER A 18 -3.64 -4.70 17.86
C SER A 18 -3.53 -5.90 16.93
N VAL A 19 -4.58 -6.14 16.13
CA VAL A 19 -4.59 -7.25 15.16
C VAL A 19 -3.59 -6.98 14.04
N ALA A 20 -3.57 -5.76 13.52
CA ALA A 20 -2.62 -5.39 12.47
C ALA A 20 -1.17 -5.58 12.94
N ALA A 21 -0.84 -5.12 14.13
CA ALA A 21 0.50 -5.28 14.72
C ALA A 21 0.87 -6.77 14.83
N GLU A 22 -0.04 -7.58 15.31
CA GLU A 22 0.18 -9.03 15.42
C GLU A 22 0.42 -9.68 14.05
N LEU A 23 -0.40 -9.33 13.06
CA LEU A 23 -0.29 -9.89 11.71
C LEU A 23 1.02 -9.56 11.01
N VAL A 24 1.57 -8.38 11.26
CA VAL A 24 2.85 -7.96 10.64
C VAL A 24 4.07 -8.19 11.52
N GLY A 25 3.88 -8.65 12.76
CA GLY A 25 4.97 -8.92 13.69
C GLY A 25 5.66 -7.67 14.22
N LEU A 26 4.93 -6.56 14.36
CA LEU A 26 5.45 -5.30 14.88
C LEU A 26 4.68 -4.91 16.15
N ALA A 27 5.27 -4.05 16.96
CA ALA A 27 4.60 -3.51 18.13
C ALA A 27 3.62 -2.39 17.74
N ALA A 28 2.48 -2.30 18.41
CA ALA A 28 1.49 -1.27 18.12
C ALA A 28 2.06 0.16 18.18
N PRO A 29 2.94 0.52 19.14
CA PRO A 29 3.58 1.84 19.11
C PRO A 29 4.36 2.13 17.83
N SER A 30 4.95 1.09 17.22
CA SER A 30 5.67 1.25 15.94
C SER A 30 4.73 1.66 14.83
N LEU A 31 3.53 1.08 14.78
CA LEU A 31 2.52 1.44 13.78
C LEU A 31 2.10 2.90 13.93
N ARG A 32 1.92 3.37 15.17
CA ARG A 32 1.59 4.78 15.44
C ARG A 32 2.72 5.71 15.02
N LEU A 33 3.97 5.30 15.26
CA LEU A 33 5.14 6.07 14.86
C LEU A 33 5.19 6.24 13.34
N TYR A 34 5.00 5.16 12.60
CA TYR A 34 5.06 5.20 11.12
C TYR A 34 3.94 6.08 10.57
N GLU A 35 2.75 6.02 11.14
CA GLU A 35 1.64 6.92 10.77
C GLU A 35 2.04 8.37 11.03
N SER A 36 2.60 8.67 12.20
CA SER A 36 3.01 10.03 12.56
C SER A 36 4.12 10.57 11.64
N GLN A 37 4.92 9.69 11.06
CA GLN A 37 5.97 10.04 10.10
C GLN A 37 5.44 10.10 8.66
N GLY A 38 4.14 9.90 8.46
CA GLY A 38 3.54 9.96 7.14
C GLY A 38 3.80 8.76 6.26
N LEU A 39 4.26 7.63 6.83
CA LEU A 39 4.57 6.44 6.04
C LEU A 39 3.35 5.64 5.64
N LEU A 40 2.25 5.77 6.36
CA LEU A 40 0.98 5.18 5.99
C LEU A 40 -0.16 5.99 6.62
N GLU A 41 -1.35 5.81 6.08
CA GLU A 41 -2.54 6.53 6.52
C GLU A 41 -3.70 5.55 6.61
N PRO A 42 -3.89 4.90 7.78
CA PRO A 42 -5.00 3.97 7.94
C PRO A 42 -6.34 4.70 7.97
N ASP A 43 -7.39 3.99 7.58
CA ASP A 43 -8.75 4.49 7.74
C ASP A 43 -9.07 4.69 9.24
N ARG A 44 -10.09 5.48 9.51
CA ARG A 44 -10.61 5.65 10.86
C ARG A 44 -12.11 5.43 10.87
N THR A 45 -12.60 4.82 11.95
CA THR A 45 -14.03 4.73 12.19
C THR A 45 -14.56 6.13 12.51
N PRO A 46 -15.89 6.34 12.46
CA PRO A 46 -16.47 7.62 12.89
C PRO A 46 -16.05 8.05 14.29
N GLY A 47 -15.75 7.10 15.18
CA GLY A 47 -15.24 7.37 16.51
C GLY A 47 -13.74 7.65 16.58
N GLY A 48 -13.03 7.67 15.46
CA GLY A 48 -11.61 7.98 15.40
C GLY A 48 -10.67 6.80 15.60
N THR A 49 -11.18 5.57 15.62
CA THR A 49 -10.37 4.37 15.80
C THR A 49 -9.73 3.97 14.49
N ARG A 50 -8.43 3.65 14.52
CA ARG A 50 -7.69 3.21 13.34
C ARG A 50 -8.18 1.88 12.81
N ARG A 51 -8.25 1.79 11.47
CA ARG A 51 -8.57 0.55 10.76
C ARG A 51 -7.57 0.36 9.61
N TYR A 52 -6.83 -0.71 9.67
CA TYR A 52 -5.79 -1.01 8.69
C TYR A 52 -6.33 -1.91 7.60
N SER A 53 -5.98 -1.60 6.36
CA SER A 53 -6.35 -2.40 5.18
C SER A 53 -5.29 -3.47 4.92
N ILE A 54 -5.58 -4.39 4.00
CA ILE A 54 -4.60 -5.36 3.52
C ILE A 54 -3.40 -4.63 2.91
N ASN A 55 -3.64 -3.58 2.13
CA ASN A 55 -2.57 -2.77 1.56
C ASN A 55 -1.73 -2.09 2.64
N ASP A 56 -2.34 -1.63 3.71
CA ASP A 56 -1.60 -1.10 4.85
C ASP A 56 -0.69 -2.17 5.48
N LEU A 57 -1.17 -3.41 5.62
CA LEU A 57 -0.37 -4.49 6.16
C LEU A 57 0.84 -4.80 5.26
N GLU A 58 0.65 -4.81 3.95
CA GLU A 58 1.75 -5.01 3.00
C GLU A 58 2.77 -3.89 3.10
N ARG A 59 2.30 -2.65 3.23
CA ARG A 59 3.16 -1.49 3.40
C ARG A 59 3.96 -1.57 4.71
N LEU A 60 3.33 -2.00 5.79
CA LEU A 60 4.00 -2.21 7.06
C LEU A 60 5.09 -3.29 6.97
N ARG A 61 4.84 -4.36 6.24
CA ARG A 61 5.85 -5.41 6.01
C ARG A 61 7.04 -4.86 5.22
N ALA A 62 6.78 -4.04 4.21
CA ALA A 62 7.84 -3.39 3.44
C ALA A 62 8.68 -2.45 4.33
N ILE A 63 8.04 -1.69 5.21
CA ILE A 63 8.73 -0.83 6.17
C ILE A 63 9.63 -1.66 7.08
N ALA A 64 9.12 -2.77 7.62
CA ALA A 64 9.88 -3.65 8.49
C ALA A 64 11.10 -4.23 7.78
N GLU A 65 10.96 -4.68 6.54
CA GLU A 65 12.06 -5.21 5.74
C GLU A 65 13.15 -4.16 5.52
N LEU A 66 12.76 -2.94 5.20
CA LEU A 66 13.71 -1.85 4.97
C LEU A 66 14.44 -1.45 6.25
N LEU A 67 13.74 -1.44 7.38
CA LEU A 67 14.37 -1.20 8.68
C LEU A 67 15.40 -2.29 8.99
N ASP A 68 15.06 -3.54 8.76
CA ASP A 68 15.98 -4.67 8.96
C ASP A 68 17.19 -4.57 8.04
N ALA A 69 17.04 -4.00 6.87
CA ALA A 69 18.13 -3.75 5.94
C ALA A 69 18.97 -2.53 6.30
N GLY A 70 18.62 -1.83 7.37
CA GLY A 70 19.39 -0.70 7.86
C GLY A 70 19.00 0.66 7.29
N VAL A 71 17.84 0.73 6.61
CA VAL A 71 17.36 2.00 6.05
C VAL A 71 16.64 2.77 7.15
N ASN A 72 16.92 4.06 7.29
CA ASN A 72 16.21 4.90 8.26
C ASN A 72 14.83 5.32 7.73
N LEU A 73 14.00 5.89 8.61
CA LEU A 73 12.62 6.23 8.25
C LEU A 73 12.53 7.23 7.10
N THR A 74 13.42 8.19 7.02
CA THR A 74 13.46 9.15 5.91
C THR A 74 13.73 8.43 4.59
N GLY A 75 14.71 7.53 4.57
CA GLY A 75 15.03 6.73 3.39
C GLY A 75 13.88 5.80 3.01
N ILE A 76 13.19 5.21 3.98
CA ILE A 76 12.03 4.37 3.74
C ILE A 76 10.93 5.17 3.05
N ALA A 77 10.63 6.37 3.52
CA ALA A 77 9.63 7.23 2.90
C ALA A 77 9.96 7.50 1.43
N MET A 78 11.22 7.77 1.12
CA MET A 78 11.67 7.99 -0.25
C MET A 78 11.55 6.74 -1.11
N ILE A 79 11.95 5.59 -0.58
CA ILE A 79 11.86 4.31 -1.29
C ILE A 79 10.41 3.96 -1.61
N LEU A 80 9.51 4.09 -0.64
CA LEU A 80 8.10 3.78 -0.86
C LEU A 80 7.48 4.71 -1.91
N ARG A 81 7.84 5.98 -1.89
CA ARG A 81 7.38 6.93 -2.91
C ARG A 81 7.88 6.55 -4.29
N LEU A 82 9.16 6.19 -4.40
CA LEU A 82 9.75 5.78 -5.67
C LEU A 82 9.14 4.49 -6.20
N ARG A 83 8.84 3.53 -5.33
CA ARG A 83 8.16 2.29 -5.71
C ARG A 83 6.76 2.56 -6.26
N GLU A 84 6.00 3.42 -5.59
CA GLU A 84 4.66 3.82 -6.03
C GLU A 84 4.72 4.52 -7.40
N GLU A 85 5.66 5.44 -7.56
CA GLU A 85 5.88 6.15 -8.82
C GLU A 85 6.26 5.17 -9.93
N ASN A 86 7.13 4.22 -9.62
CA ASN A 86 7.55 3.18 -10.56
C ASN A 86 6.38 2.30 -10.99
N GLU A 87 5.55 1.88 -10.05
CA GLU A 87 4.35 1.09 -10.35
C GLU A 87 3.38 1.88 -11.24
N ARG A 88 3.17 3.16 -10.94
CA ARG A 88 2.30 4.02 -11.72
C ARG A 88 2.82 4.17 -13.15
N LEU A 89 4.11 4.44 -13.32
CA LEU A 89 4.72 4.59 -14.64
C LEU A 89 4.71 3.29 -15.42
N THR A 90 4.93 2.16 -14.75
CA THR A 90 4.88 0.85 -15.38
C THR A 90 3.48 0.55 -15.90
N ALA A 91 2.45 0.80 -15.09
CA ALA A 91 1.06 0.62 -15.49
C ALA A 91 0.70 1.52 -16.68
N GLU A 92 1.13 2.78 -16.64
CA GLU A 92 0.91 3.73 -17.73
C GLU A 92 1.60 3.27 -19.01
N GLY A 93 2.85 2.78 -18.90
CA GLY A 93 3.58 2.24 -20.04
C GLY A 93 2.89 1.04 -20.67
N HIS A 94 2.38 0.12 -19.85
CA HIS A 94 1.61 -1.02 -20.35
C HIS A 94 0.34 -0.58 -21.06
N ARG A 95 -0.37 0.38 -20.51
CA ARG A 95 -1.58 0.92 -21.11
C ARG A 95 -1.28 1.54 -22.48
N LEU A 96 -0.24 2.35 -22.58
CA LEU A 96 0.14 3.02 -23.82
C LEU A 96 0.57 2.00 -24.88
N ARG A 97 1.26 0.95 -24.49
CA ARG A 97 1.65 -0.12 -25.43
C ARG A 97 0.43 -0.88 -25.93
N ALA A 98 -0.55 -1.15 -25.05
CA ALA A 98 -1.78 -1.82 -25.43
C ALA A 98 -2.57 -0.96 -26.42
N GLU A 99 -2.72 0.32 -26.15
CA GLU A 99 -3.40 1.27 -27.05
C GLU A 99 -2.69 1.32 -28.42
N ARG A 100 -1.37 1.37 -28.42
CA ARG A 100 -0.59 1.38 -29.64
C ARG A 100 -0.77 0.08 -30.44
N GLY A 101 -0.80 -1.06 -29.76
CA GLY A 101 -1.05 -2.36 -30.38
C GLY A 101 -2.44 -2.44 -30.99
N GLU A 102 -3.46 -1.94 -30.31
CA GLU A 102 -4.82 -1.87 -30.83
C GLU A 102 -4.91 -0.97 -32.05
N ALA A 103 -4.27 0.19 -32.00
CA ALA A 103 -4.25 1.12 -33.15
C ALA A 103 -3.62 0.49 -34.37
N ARG A 104 -2.54 -0.29 -34.19
CA ARG A 104 -1.91 -1.01 -35.30
C ARG A 104 -2.82 -2.08 -35.87
N ARG A 105 -3.53 -2.81 -35.02
CA ARG A 105 -4.45 -3.87 -35.48
C ARG A 105 -5.68 -3.32 -36.16
N SER A 106 -6.07 -2.08 -35.85
CA SER A 106 -7.23 -1.44 -36.45
C SER A 106 -6.96 -0.83 -37.82
N ARG A 107 -5.71 -0.73 -38.24
CA ARG A 107 -5.37 -0.18 -39.54
C ARG A 107 -5.69 -1.17 -40.64
N PRO A 108 -6.37 -0.71 -41.72
CA PRO A 108 -6.66 -1.57 -42.87
C PRO A 108 -5.38 -1.99 -43.64
#